data_c799f6728024353a6c850e8721f368e5
#
_entry.id   c799f6728024353a6c850e8721f368e5
#
_cell.length_a   1.000
_cell.length_b   1.000
_cell.length_c   1.000
_cell.angle_alpha   90.00
_cell.angle_beta   90.00
_cell.angle_gamma   90.00
#
_symmetry.space_group_name_H-M   'P 1'
#
loop_
_entity.id
_entity.type
_entity.pdbx_description
1 polymer ?
#
loop_
_entity_poly.entity_id
_entity_poly.type
_entity_poly.pdbx_seq_one_letter_code
_entity_poly.pdbx_strand_id
1 'polypeptide(L)'
;AHGANDRSNAIGPMAAVWQVFKAGSLGPEAEVPLWLVLLGSLGIVVGITTWGYRVMKTIGEKITHITPTRGFAAQFAAATTVLIFSMPFLAIPISTTHTLVGSVVGVGLAGGASSVDFRVFGKIAASWVASIPAAGFGAMILYAIFGTNETRFIISVLIIMSIMSWLLYNSIKSGPKVEIEVGNGG
;
A
#
# COMPACT_ATOMS: atom_id res chain seq x y z
N ALA A 1 -10.47 -3.47 -9.66
CA ALA A 1 -10.58 -2.16 -9.00
C ALA A 1 -9.34 -1.84 -8.15
N HIS A 2 -9.00 -2.65 -7.15
CA HIS A 2 -7.86 -2.39 -6.24
C HIS A 2 -6.54 -2.17 -6.99
N GLY A 3 -6.13 -3.10 -7.85
CA GLY A 3 -4.85 -2.99 -8.55
C GLY A 3 -4.74 -1.74 -9.44
N ALA A 4 -5.82 -1.30 -10.07
CA ALA A 4 -5.82 -0.07 -10.86
C ALA A 4 -5.68 1.17 -9.96
N ASN A 5 -6.40 1.22 -8.83
CA ASN A 5 -6.33 2.32 -7.88
C ASN A 5 -4.95 2.41 -7.21
N ASP A 6 -4.42 1.29 -6.71
CA ASP A 6 -3.11 1.28 -6.03
C ASP A 6 -1.97 1.60 -6.97
N ARG A 7 -2.05 1.14 -8.24
CA ARG A 7 -1.11 1.53 -9.28
C ARG A 7 -1.12 3.05 -9.51
N SER A 8 -2.29 3.65 -9.61
CA SER A 8 -2.42 5.09 -9.82
C SER A 8 -1.86 5.89 -8.63
N ASN A 9 -2.11 5.45 -7.42
CA ASN A 9 -1.60 6.08 -6.20
C ASN A 9 -0.07 6.01 -6.10
N ALA A 10 0.54 4.90 -6.54
CA ALA A 10 2.00 4.74 -6.53
C ALA A 10 2.68 5.50 -7.68
N ILE A 11 2.10 5.46 -8.89
CA ILE A 11 2.74 5.98 -10.10
C ILE A 11 2.44 7.46 -10.29
N GLY A 12 1.27 7.97 -9.86
CA GLY A 12 0.87 9.36 -10.04
C GLY A 12 1.92 10.37 -9.58
N PRO A 13 2.38 10.31 -8.32
CA PRO A 13 3.43 11.20 -7.83
C PRO A 13 4.76 11.08 -8.60
N MET A 14 5.12 9.86 -9.00
CA MET A 14 6.34 9.63 -9.80
C MET A 14 6.22 10.21 -11.20
N ALA A 15 5.04 10.10 -11.83
CA ALA A 15 4.77 10.69 -13.14
C ALA A 15 4.84 12.22 -13.08
N ALA A 16 4.31 12.84 -12.02
CA ALA A 16 4.42 14.27 -11.82
C ALA A 16 5.88 14.74 -11.69
N VAL A 17 6.68 14.04 -10.88
CA VAL A 17 8.13 14.33 -10.76
C VAL A 17 8.84 14.17 -12.10
N TRP A 18 8.54 13.10 -12.85
CA TRP A 18 9.11 12.86 -14.18
C TRP A 18 8.75 13.96 -15.18
N GLN A 19 7.51 14.44 -15.15
CA GLN A 19 7.06 15.53 -16.01
C GLN A 19 7.80 16.82 -15.70
N VAL A 20 7.93 17.19 -14.41
CA VAL A 20 8.71 18.37 -13.99
C VAL A 20 10.16 18.25 -14.45
N PHE A 21 10.76 17.07 -14.33
CA PHE A 21 12.12 16.83 -14.78
C PHE A 21 12.29 17.01 -16.29
N LYS A 22 11.33 16.54 -17.10
CA LYS A 22 11.37 16.65 -18.56
C LYS A 22 10.99 18.00 -19.11
N ALA A 23 9.92 18.59 -18.57
CA ALA A 23 9.29 19.78 -19.14
C ALA A 23 9.52 21.07 -18.32
N GLY A 24 10.15 20.96 -17.14
CA GLY A 24 10.39 22.09 -16.24
C GLY A 24 9.11 22.61 -15.55
N SER A 25 7.93 22.07 -15.87
CA SER A 25 6.65 22.51 -15.31
C SER A 25 5.66 21.34 -15.21
N LEU A 26 4.68 21.47 -14.30
CA LEU A 26 3.54 20.56 -14.24
C LEU A 26 2.48 21.00 -15.25
N GLY A 27 2.14 20.12 -16.19
CA GLY A 27 0.98 20.28 -17.08
C GLY A 27 -0.28 19.66 -16.47
N PRO A 28 -1.46 19.95 -17.07
CA PRO A 28 -2.74 19.41 -16.60
C PRO A 28 -2.84 17.87 -16.74
N GLU A 29 -2.09 17.28 -17.65
CA GLU A 29 -2.00 15.85 -17.87
C GLU A 29 -0.53 15.41 -17.91
N ALA A 30 -0.16 14.47 -17.05
CA ALA A 30 1.17 13.88 -17.05
C ALA A 30 1.19 12.61 -17.91
N GLU A 31 2.00 12.62 -18.97
CA GLU A 31 2.27 11.38 -19.71
C GLU A 31 3.01 10.40 -18.81
N VAL A 32 2.44 9.22 -18.62
CA VAL A 32 3.03 8.16 -17.80
C VAL A 32 3.76 7.17 -18.71
N PRO A 33 5.09 7.19 -18.76
CA PRO A 33 5.83 6.26 -19.59
C PRO A 33 5.69 4.82 -19.05
N LEU A 34 5.69 3.85 -19.97
CA LEU A 34 5.48 2.44 -19.67
C LEU A 34 6.48 1.89 -18.62
N TRP A 35 7.74 2.32 -18.69
CA TRP A 35 8.76 1.88 -17.73
C TRP A 35 8.42 2.29 -16.28
N LEU A 36 7.80 3.44 -16.09
CA LEU A 36 7.36 3.92 -14.79
C LEU A 36 6.21 3.06 -14.25
N VAL A 37 5.29 2.66 -15.14
CA VAL A 37 4.19 1.74 -14.80
C VAL A 37 4.75 0.38 -14.37
N LEU A 38 5.73 -0.13 -15.11
CA LEU A 38 6.37 -1.42 -14.78
C LEU A 38 7.12 -1.35 -13.45
N LEU A 39 7.87 -0.27 -13.21
CA LEU A 39 8.61 -0.06 -11.97
C LEU A 39 7.67 0.01 -10.75
N GLY A 40 6.61 0.80 -10.82
CA GLY A 40 5.62 0.91 -9.75
C GLY A 40 4.89 -0.40 -9.49
N SER A 41 4.52 -1.13 -10.56
CA SER A 41 3.88 -2.44 -10.44
C SER A 41 4.80 -3.48 -9.80
N LEU A 42 6.08 -3.50 -10.17
CA LEU A 42 7.10 -4.33 -9.53
C LEU A 42 7.24 -4.02 -8.04
N GLY A 43 7.27 -2.74 -7.67
CA GLY A 43 7.32 -2.33 -6.27
C GLY A 43 6.13 -2.85 -5.45
N ILE A 44 4.92 -2.82 -6.01
CA ILE A 44 3.71 -3.38 -5.37
C ILE A 44 3.86 -4.90 -5.19
N VAL A 45 4.27 -5.63 -6.22
CA VAL A 45 4.47 -7.09 -6.14
C VAL A 45 5.49 -7.43 -5.05
N VAL A 46 6.61 -6.72 -5.01
CA VAL A 46 7.64 -6.88 -3.98
C VAL A 46 7.07 -6.63 -2.59
N GLY A 47 6.32 -5.54 -2.40
CA GLY A 47 5.70 -5.21 -1.12
C GLY A 47 4.72 -6.29 -0.64
N ILE A 48 3.88 -6.81 -1.52
CA ILE A 48 2.92 -7.87 -1.19
C ILE A 48 3.65 -9.16 -0.82
N THR A 49 4.65 -9.56 -1.58
CA THR A 49 5.37 -10.83 -1.35
C THR A 49 6.23 -10.79 -0.08
N THR A 50 6.72 -9.62 0.32
CA THR A 50 7.59 -9.49 1.50
C THR A 50 6.82 -9.34 2.81
N TRP A 51 5.87 -8.40 2.87
CA TRP A 51 5.16 -8.03 4.11
C TRP A 51 3.65 -8.15 4.05
N GLY A 52 3.07 -8.47 2.89
CA GLY A 52 1.62 -8.57 2.72
C GLY A 52 0.95 -9.49 3.73
N TYR A 53 1.59 -10.63 4.07
CA TYR A 53 1.06 -11.58 5.04
C TYR A 53 0.88 -10.97 6.45
N ARG A 54 1.77 -10.04 6.87
CA ARG A 54 1.66 -9.37 8.17
C ARG A 54 0.47 -8.42 8.22
N VAL A 55 0.22 -7.74 7.12
CA VAL A 55 -0.95 -6.85 6.97
C VAL A 55 -2.23 -7.69 6.99
N MET A 56 -2.28 -8.76 6.20
CA MET A 56 -3.42 -9.68 6.17
C MET A 56 -3.73 -10.25 7.57
N LYS A 57 -2.71 -10.70 8.29
CA LYS A 57 -2.87 -11.21 9.66
C LYS A 57 -3.41 -10.14 10.60
N THR A 58 -2.90 -8.92 10.53
CA THR A 58 -3.36 -7.83 11.39
C THR A 58 -4.82 -7.47 11.12
N ILE A 59 -5.21 -7.35 9.85
CA ILE A 59 -6.57 -7.00 9.47
C ILE A 59 -7.54 -8.15 9.76
N GLY A 60 -7.13 -9.40 9.48
CA GLY A 60 -7.99 -10.57 9.62
C GLY A 60 -8.18 -11.08 11.06
N GLU A 61 -7.21 -10.84 11.94
CA GLU A 61 -7.22 -11.46 13.28
C GLU A 61 -7.27 -10.45 14.44
N LYS A 62 -6.75 -9.22 14.22
CA LYS A 62 -6.53 -8.30 15.35
C LYS A 62 -7.58 -7.20 15.49
N ILE A 63 -8.31 -6.85 14.44
CA ILE A 63 -9.32 -5.78 14.46
C ILE A 63 -10.64 -6.32 15.01
N THR A 64 -11.07 -7.45 14.46
CA THR A 64 -12.29 -8.16 14.86
C THR A 64 -12.17 -9.63 14.47
N HIS A 65 -12.96 -10.49 15.12
CA HIS A 65 -13.00 -11.90 14.73
C HIS A 65 -13.73 -12.06 13.40
N ILE A 66 -12.98 -12.36 12.33
CA ILE A 66 -13.51 -12.50 10.97
C ILE A 66 -13.86 -13.97 10.71
N THR A 67 -15.16 -14.24 10.51
CA THR A 67 -15.63 -15.50 9.92
C THR A 67 -15.59 -15.41 8.39
N PRO A 68 -15.63 -16.51 7.64
CA PRO A 68 -15.64 -16.46 6.18
C PRO A 68 -16.73 -15.56 5.59
N THR A 69 -17.94 -15.58 6.16
CA THR A 69 -19.08 -14.75 5.73
C THR A 69 -18.84 -13.26 6.02
N ARG A 70 -18.31 -12.94 7.20
CA ARG A 70 -17.93 -11.56 7.56
C ARG A 70 -16.79 -11.05 6.68
N GLY A 71 -15.81 -11.89 6.40
CA GLY A 71 -14.70 -11.58 5.48
C GLY A 71 -15.20 -11.28 4.07
N PHE A 72 -16.12 -12.09 3.55
CA PHE A 72 -16.76 -11.84 2.26
C PHE A 72 -17.51 -10.49 2.25
N ALA A 73 -18.32 -10.21 3.26
CA ALA A 73 -19.05 -8.95 3.36
C ALA A 73 -18.11 -7.72 3.42
N ALA A 74 -17.03 -7.81 4.19
CA ALA A 74 -16.03 -6.74 4.28
C ALA A 74 -15.31 -6.51 2.93
N GLN A 75 -14.91 -7.58 2.26
CA GLN A 75 -14.26 -7.50 0.95
C GLN A 75 -15.21 -6.98 -0.12
N PHE A 76 -16.46 -7.42 -0.12
CA PHE A 76 -17.48 -6.94 -1.04
C PHE A 76 -17.73 -5.44 -0.87
N ALA A 77 -17.91 -4.99 0.38
CA ALA A 77 -18.09 -3.57 0.68
C ALA A 77 -16.87 -2.74 0.26
N ALA A 78 -15.65 -3.21 0.56
CA ALA A 78 -14.42 -2.53 0.17
C ALA A 78 -14.29 -2.45 -1.37
N ALA A 79 -14.51 -3.55 -2.08
CA ALA A 79 -14.41 -3.61 -3.53
C ALA A 79 -15.43 -2.71 -4.21
N THR A 80 -16.67 -2.71 -3.72
CA THR A 80 -17.76 -1.85 -4.24
C THR A 80 -17.43 -0.38 -4.04
N THR A 81 -16.96 0.00 -2.84
CA THR A 81 -16.55 1.38 -2.55
C THR A 81 -15.43 1.84 -3.49
N VAL A 82 -14.36 1.03 -3.61
CA VAL A 82 -13.25 1.38 -4.53
C VAL A 82 -13.73 1.47 -5.97
N LEU A 83 -14.62 0.58 -6.41
CA LEU A 83 -15.15 0.61 -7.76
C LEU A 83 -15.95 1.89 -8.03
N ILE A 84 -16.85 2.28 -7.13
CA ILE A 84 -17.67 3.49 -7.26
C ILE A 84 -16.79 4.74 -7.39
N PHE A 85 -15.80 4.89 -6.50
CA PHE A 85 -14.91 6.06 -6.52
C PHE A 85 -13.92 6.05 -7.70
N SER A 86 -13.64 4.89 -8.27
CA SER A 86 -12.79 4.76 -9.48
C SER A 86 -13.55 4.95 -10.79
N MET A 87 -14.88 5.15 -10.75
CA MET A 87 -15.65 5.39 -11.97
C MET A 87 -15.29 6.73 -12.62
N PRO A 88 -15.29 6.84 -13.97
CA PRO A 88 -14.81 8.03 -14.68
C PRO A 88 -15.52 9.34 -14.28
N PHE A 89 -16.78 9.27 -13.85
CA PHE A 89 -17.55 10.46 -13.44
C PHE A 89 -17.18 10.98 -12.04
N LEU A 90 -16.60 10.14 -11.17
CA LEU A 90 -16.07 10.53 -9.86
C LEU A 90 -14.56 10.72 -9.93
N ALA A 91 -13.86 9.72 -10.46
CA ALA A 91 -12.40 9.69 -10.64
C ALA A 91 -11.59 10.14 -9.39
N ILE A 92 -12.09 9.80 -8.19
CA ILE A 92 -11.47 10.19 -6.93
C ILE A 92 -10.57 9.05 -6.47
N PRO A 93 -9.25 9.27 -6.37
CA PRO A 93 -8.34 8.28 -5.82
C PRO A 93 -8.60 8.11 -4.32
N ILE A 94 -8.87 6.89 -3.89
CA ILE A 94 -9.09 6.56 -2.48
C ILE A 94 -8.09 5.52 -2.00
N SER A 95 -7.86 5.47 -0.69
CA SER A 95 -7.00 4.46 -0.10
C SER A 95 -7.76 3.14 0.04
N THR A 96 -7.30 2.10 -0.66
CA THR A 96 -7.84 0.74 -0.56
C THR A 96 -7.68 0.17 0.83
N THR A 97 -6.57 0.47 1.51
CA THR A 97 -6.32 0.03 2.88
C THR A 97 -7.28 0.67 3.87
N HIS A 98 -7.53 1.99 3.77
CA HIS A 98 -8.53 2.67 4.61
C HIS A 98 -9.92 2.09 4.39
N THR A 99 -10.29 1.87 3.13
CA THR A 99 -11.59 1.30 2.75
C THR A 99 -11.75 -0.11 3.30
N LEU A 100 -10.72 -0.96 3.18
CA LEU A 100 -10.77 -2.33 3.70
C LEU A 100 -10.86 -2.36 5.23
N VAL A 101 -10.01 -1.60 5.91
CA VAL A 101 -10.05 -1.51 7.39
C VAL A 101 -11.39 -0.97 7.86
N GLY A 102 -11.92 0.07 7.21
CA GLY A 102 -13.25 0.61 7.50
C GLY A 102 -14.36 -0.42 7.31
N SER A 103 -14.29 -1.21 6.24
CA SER A 103 -15.25 -2.29 5.97
C SER A 103 -15.18 -3.39 7.03
N VAL A 104 -14.00 -3.78 7.46
CA VAL A 104 -13.78 -4.76 8.53
C VAL A 104 -14.34 -4.26 9.86
N VAL A 105 -14.07 -3.00 10.21
CA VAL A 105 -14.65 -2.36 11.39
C VAL A 105 -16.17 -2.30 11.31
N GLY A 106 -16.72 -1.91 10.15
CA GLY A 106 -18.17 -1.83 9.93
C GLY A 106 -18.85 -3.19 10.11
N VAL A 107 -18.29 -4.25 9.55
CA VAL A 107 -18.80 -5.62 9.73
C VAL A 107 -18.65 -6.08 11.19
N GLY A 108 -17.55 -5.71 11.86
CA GLY A 108 -17.36 -5.94 13.27
C GLY A 108 -18.45 -5.28 14.12
N LEU A 109 -18.72 -4.00 13.87
CA LEU A 109 -19.76 -3.23 14.57
C LEU A 109 -21.17 -3.81 14.35
N ALA A 110 -21.47 -4.33 13.16
CA ALA A 110 -22.72 -5.04 12.89
C ALA A 110 -22.90 -6.30 13.76
N GLY A 111 -21.79 -6.89 14.21
CA GLY A 111 -21.77 -7.99 15.20
C GLY A 111 -21.80 -7.54 16.67
N GLY A 112 -21.80 -6.24 16.92
CA GLY A 112 -21.75 -5.61 18.25
C GLY A 112 -20.45 -4.85 18.50
N ALA A 113 -20.52 -3.70 19.16
CA ALA A 113 -19.38 -2.82 19.38
C ALA A 113 -18.23 -3.49 20.17
N SER A 114 -18.55 -4.46 21.03
CA SER A 114 -17.56 -5.24 21.79
C SER A 114 -16.73 -6.21 20.93
N SER A 115 -17.13 -6.45 19.69
CA SER A 115 -16.42 -7.35 18.77
C SER A 115 -15.27 -6.66 18.02
N VAL A 116 -15.09 -5.34 18.19
CA VAL A 116 -14.03 -4.55 17.53
C VAL A 116 -13.00 -4.12 18.56
N ASP A 117 -11.72 -4.41 18.30
CA ASP A 117 -10.62 -3.88 19.11
C ASP A 117 -10.27 -2.45 18.64
N PHE A 118 -10.91 -1.48 19.29
CA PHE A 118 -10.65 -0.06 19.00
C PHE A 118 -9.22 0.40 19.35
N ARG A 119 -8.49 -0.34 20.19
CA ARG A 119 -7.07 -0.04 20.46
C ARG A 119 -6.22 -0.35 19.24
N VAL A 120 -6.48 -1.48 18.60
CA VAL A 120 -5.78 -1.85 17.34
C VAL A 120 -6.16 -0.88 16.22
N PHE A 121 -7.47 -0.60 16.08
CA PHE A 121 -7.93 0.38 15.09
C PHE A 121 -7.29 1.77 15.31
N GLY A 122 -7.23 2.25 16.54
CA GLY A 122 -6.61 3.54 16.88
C GLY A 122 -5.13 3.61 16.55
N LYS A 123 -4.36 2.52 16.73
CA LYS A 123 -2.96 2.44 16.31
C LYS A 123 -2.81 2.51 14.78
N ILE A 124 -3.71 1.85 14.05
CA ILE A 124 -3.73 1.92 12.59
C ILE A 124 -4.05 3.35 12.13
N ALA A 125 -5.09 3.97 12.67
CA ALA A 125 -5.47 5.34 12.36
C ALA A 125 -4.36 6.35 12.68
N ALA A 126 -3.69 6.20 13.82
CA ALA A 126 -2.54 7.03 14.19
C ALA A 126 -1.38 6.87 13.20
N SER A 127 -1.11 5.65 12.71
CA SER A 127 -0.07 5.43 11.71
C SER A 127 -0.42 6.07 10.36
N TRP A 128 -1.68 6.15 9.98
CA TRP A 128 -2.11 6.87 8.77
C TRP A 128 -1.80 8.36 8.86
N VAL A 129 -2.11 9.00 10.00
CA VAL A 129 -1.80 10.41 10.22
C VAL A 129 -0.29 10.65 10.26
N ALA A 130 0.45 9.77 10.92
CA ALA A 130 1.90 9.88 11.04
C ALA A 130 2.65 9.64 9.72
N SER A 131 2.08 8.88 8.79
CA SER A 131 2.73 8.55 7.51
C SER A 131 2.93 9.79 6.62
N ILE A 132 2.03 10.76 6.66
CA ILE A 132 2.10 11.98 5.84
C ILE A 132 3.33 12.83 6.23
N PRO A 133 3.50 13.27 7.48
CA PRO A 133 4.69 14.02 7.85
C PRO A 133 5.97 13.19 7.71
N ALA A 134 5.94 11.88 8.04
CA ALA A 134 7.10 11.02 7.88
C ALA A 134 7.57 10.93 6.42
N ALA A 135 6.63 10.77 5.48
CA ALA A 135 6.94 10.76 4.05
C ALA A 135 7.47 12.13 3.57
N GLY A 136 6.87 13.22 4.02
CA GLY A 136 7.32 14.59 3.70
C GLY A 136 8.72 14.88 4.19
N PHE A 137 9.02 14.58 5.45
CA PHE A 137 10.37 14.72 6.01
C PHE A 137 11.39 13.81 5.31
N GLY A 138 11.02 12.55 5.03
CA GLY A 138 11.86 11.64 4.27
C GLY A 138 12.19 12.17 2.87
N ALA A 139 11.18 12.69 2.16
CA ALA A 139 11.38 13.29 0.85
C ALA A 139 12.28 14.53 0.90
N MET A 140 12.10 15.41 1.90
CA MET A 140 12.96 16.58 2.09
C MET A 140 14.42 16.18 2.36
N ILE A 141 14.66 15.20 3.21
CA ILE A 141 16.01 14.70 3.50
C ILE A 141 16.64 14.12 2.23
N LEU A 142 15.91 13.27 1.50
CA LEU A 142 16.39 12.70 0.25
C LEU A 142 16.68 13.78 -0.79
N TYR A 143 15.83 14.79 -0.90
CA TYR A 143 16.07 15.92 -1.79
C TYR A 143 17.31 16.74 -1.38
N ALA A 144 17.48 17.01 -0.10
CA ALA A 144 18.67 17.73 0.40
C ALA A 144 19.99 16.98 0.15
N ILE A 145 19.97 15.66 0.25
CA ILE A 145 21.16 14.82 0.04
C ILE A 145 21.47 14.66 -1.44
N PHE A 146 20.44 14.44 -2.26
CA PHE A 146 20.58 13.98 -3.64
C PHE A 146 20.10 14.96 -4.72
N GLY A 147 19.36 16.01 -4.30
CA GLY A 147 18.62 16.88 -5.21
C GLY A 147 19.45 17.72 -6.11
N THR A 148 19.61 17.78 -7.29
CA THR A 148 20.13 18.69 -8.35
C THR A 148 21.36 18.21 -9.13
N ASN A 149 22.06 17.16 -8.72
CA ASN A 149 23.22 16.68 -9.46
C ASN A 149 22.96 15.28 -10.01
N GLU A 150 23.08 15.08 -11.33
CA GLU A 150 22.80 13.80 -11.99
C GLU A 150 23.59 12.63 -11.37
N THR A 151 24.85 12.85 -11.01
CA THR A 151 25.68 11.82 -10.38
C THR A 151 25.12 11.41 -9.01
N ARG A 152 24.66 12.37 -8.20
CA ARG A 152 24.05 12.08 -6.90
C ARG A 152 22.72 11.35 -7.06
N PHE A 153 21.95 11.70 -8.08
CA PHE A 153 20.70 10.99 -8.40
C PHE A 153 20.96 9.52 -8.75
N ILE A 154 21.94 9.22 -9.60
CA ILE A 154 22.30 7.84 -9.95
C ILE A 154 22.78 7.07 -8.71
N ILE A 155 23.60 7.66 -7.88
CA ILE A 155 24.07 7.05 -6.62
C ILE A 155 22.88 6.74 -5.71
N SER A 156 21.90 7.65 -5.58
CA SER A 156 20.71 7.43 -4.74
C SER A 156 19.85 6.28 -5.24
N VAL A 157 19.66 6.17 -6.54
CA VAL A 157 18.92 5.06 -7.15
C VAL A 157 19.62 3.72 -6.86
N LEU A 158 20.95 3.67 -6.99
CA LEU A 158 21.72 2.47 -6.70
C LEU A 158 21.64 2.08 -5.21
N ILE A 159 21.70 3.04 -4.31
CA ILE A 159 21.55 2.80 -2.86
C ILE A 159 20.14 2.26 -2.55
N ILE A 160 19.10 2.89 -3.09
CA ILE A 160 17.71 2.44 -2.90
C ILE A 160 17.52 1.02 -3.43
N MET A 161 18.03 0.74 -4.63
CA MET A 161 17.97 -0.60 -5.23
C MET A 161 18.71 -1.64 -4.38
N SER A 162 19.85 -1.28 -3.81
CA SER A 162 20.63 -2.15 -2.92
C SER A 162 19.90 -2.44 -1.61
N ILE A 163 19.29 -1.41 -1.00
CA ILE A 163 18.47 -1.55 0.21
C ILE A 163 17.26 -2.43 -0.08
N MET A 164 16.56 -2.19 -1.19
CA MET A 164 15.40 -2.99 -1.59
C MET A 164 15.78 -4.46 -1.82
N SER A 165 16.89 -4.72 -2.50
CA SER A 165 17.39 -6.07 -2.74
C SER A 165 17.77 -6.77 -1.42
N TRP A 166 18.40 -6.05 -0.49
CA TRP A 166 18.74 -6.56 0.83
C TRP A 166 17.49 -6.87 1.67
N LEU A 167 16.49 -5.98 1.65
CA LEU A 167 15.21 -6.19 2.33
C LEU A 167 14.47 -7.41 1.75
N LEU A 168 14.45 -7.55 0.43
CA LEU A 168 13.89 -8.71 -0.26
C LEU A 168 14.60 -10.00 0.16
N TYR A 169 15.92 -10.02 0.10
CA TYR A 169 16.72 -11.18 0.50
C TYR A 169 16.43 -11.60 1.94
N ASN A 170 16.43 -10.64 2.88
CA ASN A 170 16.13 -10.93 4.28
C ASN A 170 14.67 -11.36 4.50
N SER A 171 13.73 -10.80 3.76
CA SER A 171 12.31 -11.19 3.86
C SER A 171 12.08 -12.62 3.37
N ILE A 172 12.70 -13.01 2.26
CA ILE A 172 12.63 -14.39 1.73
C ILE A 172 13.27 -15.36 2.72
N LYS A 173 14.40 -14.98 3.31
CA LYS A 173 15.10 -15.83 4.29
C LYS A 173 14.34 -15.97 5.62
N SER A 174 13.59 -14.96 6.03
CA SER A 174 12.82 -14.90 7.29
C SER A 174 11.33 -15.20 7.10
N GLY A 175 10.92 -15.62 5.90
CA GLY A 175 9.54 -15.96 5.60
C GLY A 175 9.02 -17.06 6.54
N PRO A 176 7.72 -17.04 6.88
CA PRO A 176 7.14 -18.07 7.71
C PRO A 176 7.32 -19.43 7.02
N LYS A 177 7.92 -20.38 7.72
CA LYS A 177 7.83 -21.79 7.33
C LYS A 177 6.34 -22.12 7.34
N VAL A 178 5.75 -22.35 6.17
CA VAL A 178 4.41 -22.90 6.07
C VAL A 178 4.49 -24.32 6.59
N GLU A 179 4.23 -24.53 7.86
CA GLU A 179 3.90 -25.84 8.37
C GLU A 179 2.54 -26.20 7.76
N ILE A 180 2.58 -27.00 6.72
CA ILE A 180 1.38 -27.68 6.22
C ILE A 180 1.07 -28.72 7.31
N GLU A 181 0.17 -28.37 8.22
CA GLU A 181 -0.47 -29.33 9.10
C GLU A 181 -1.28 -30.26 8.20
N VAL A 182 -0.66 -31.37 7.80
CA VAL A 182 -1.35 -32.48 7.17
C VAL A 182 -2.24 -33.05 8.27
N GLY A 183 -3.50 -32.62 8.29
CA GLY A 183 -4.51 -33.17 9.16
C GLY A 183 -4.59 -34.68 8.91
N ASN A 184 -3.99 -35.46 9.79
CA ASN A 184 -4.28 -36.87 9.91
C ASN A 184 -5.74 -36.96 10.34
N GLY A 185 -6.61 -37.15 9.34
CA GLY A 185 -7.98 -37.59 9.56
C GLY A 185 -7.97 -38.97 10.16
N GLY A 186 -8.36 -39.07 11.42
CA GLY A 186 -8.78 -40.27 12.10
C GLY A 186 -10.28 -40.12 12.43
#